data_da90d237bcfff706828b322da716d489
#
_entry.id   da90d237bcfff706828b322da716d489
#
_cell.length_a   1.000
_cell.length_b   1.000
_cell.length_c   1.000
_cell.angle_alpha   90.00
_cell.angle_beta   90.00
_cell.angle_gamma   90.00
#
_symmetry.space_group_name_H-M   'P 1'
#
loop_
_entity.id
_entity.type
_entity.pdbx_description
1 polymer ?
#
loop_
_entity_poly.entity_id
_entity_poly.type
_entity_poly.pdbx_seq_one_letter_code
_entity_poly.pdbx_strand_id
1 'polypeptide(L)'
;GKSSRSNPATYLKAFDEVRRLFSEQQGARQMGFTPGYFSFNAEGGRCEECKGEGTITIEMQFMADIVIPCEACHGQRFKSDVLEITYNGKNINDVLNMTVNQAVEFFEHQPVILRKLKVLQDVGLGYIKLGQPSSTLSGGENQRVKLATELAKRDTGRTLFILDEPT
;
A
#
# COMPACT_ATOMS: atom_id res chain seq x y z
N GLY A 1 -6.98 -8.26 -10.95
CA GLY A 1 -6.34 -9.50 -11.02
C GLY A 1 -5.42 -9.83 -9.87
N LYS A 2 -4.93 -11.04 -9.93
CA LYS A 2 -4.01 -11.55 -8.91
C LYS A 2 -2.58 -11.29 -9.36
N SER A 3 -2.08 -10.13 -9.05
CA SER A 3 -0.74 -9.71 -9.42
C SER A 3 0.06 -9.42 -8.16
N SER A 4 1.38 -9.69 -8.18
CA SER A 4 2.26 -9.30 -7.09
C SER A 4 2.36 -7.78 -6.96
N ARG A 5 1.96 -7.04 -8.00
CA ARG A 5 1.98 -5.59 -8.01
C ARG A 5 0.71 -4.97 -7.45
N SER A 6 -0.35 -5.77 -7.29
CA SER A 6 -1.60 -5.30 -6.68
C SER A 6 -1.62 -5.67 -5.21
N ASN A 7 -2.14 -4.78 -4.38
CA ASN A 7 -2.33 -5.02 -2.96
C ASN A 7 -3.52 -4.21 -2.45
N PRO A 8 -3.98 -4.44 -1.21
CA PRO A 8 -5.15 -3.72 -0.69
C PRO A 8 -5.05 -2.20 -0.79
N ALA A 9 -3.86 -1.65 -0.54
CA ALA A 9 -3.70 -0.19 -0.58
C ALA A 9 -3.84 0.35 -2.00
N THR A 10 -3.34 -0.37 -3.02
CA THR A 10 -3.42 0.10 -4.40
C THR A 10 -4.83 0.00 -4.96
N TYR A 11 -5.61 -1.01 -4.55
CA TYR A 11 -6.98 -1.15 -5.04
C TYR A 11 -7.87 0.04 -4.66
N LEU A 12 -7.68 0.58 -3.48
CA LEU A 12 -8.47 1.72 -3.02
C LEU A 12 -7.80 3.06 -3.29
N LYS A 13 -6.64 3.02 -3.93
CA LYS A 13 -5.81 4.21 -4.17
C LYS A 13 -5.40 4.92 -2.87
N ALA A 14 -5.48 4.21 -1.75
CA ALA A 14 -5.00 4.75 -0.49
C ALA A 14 -3.51 5.02 -0.55
N PHE A 15 -2.78 4.18 -1.28
CA PHE A 15 -1.34 4.33 -1.40
C PHE A 15 -0.94 5.59 -2.18
N ASP A 16 -1.77 6.04 -3.11
CA ASP A 16 -1.51 7.30 -3.83
C ASP A 16 -1.44 8.47 -2.84
N GLU A 17 -2.35 8.48 -1.86
CA GLU A 17 -2.36 9.52 -0.84
C GLU A 17 -1.19 9.36 0.14
N VAL A 18 -0.82 8.13 0.47
CA VAL A 18 0.35 7.87 1.31
C VAL A 18 1.62 8.37 0.61
N ARG A 19 1.78 8.10 -0.69
CA ARG A 19 2.94 8.58 -1.44
C ARG A 19 3.01 10.10 -1.47
N ARG A 20 1.87 10.75 -1.62
CA ARG A 20 1.80 12.21 -1.58
C ARG A 20 2.25 12.73 -0.22
N LEU A 21 1.75 12.13 0.85
CA LEU A 21 2.13 12.51 2.20
C LEU A 21 3.64 12.39 2.43
N PHE A 22 4.24 11.30 1.98
CA PHE A 22 5.68 11.10 2.13
C PHE A 22 6.48 12.12 1.32
N SER A 23 6.01 12.47 0.12
CA SER A 23 6.70 13.47 -0.71
C SER A 23 6.64 14.86 -0.11
N GLU A 24 5.70 15.12 0.79
CA GLU A 24 5.55 16.41 1.47
C GLU A 24 6.44 16.54 2.70
N GLN A 25 7.06 15.45 3.14
CA GLN A 25 7.96 15.50 4.29
C GLN A 25 9.20 16.32 3.95
N GLN A 26 9.77 16.98 4.95
CA GLN A 26 10.88 17.90 4.75
C GLN A 26 12.07 17.24 4.04
N GLY A 27 12.43 16.03 4.45
CA GLY A 27 13.54 15.31 3.83
C GLY A 27 13.29 15.02 2.37
N ALA A 28 12.05 14.67 2.01
CA ALA A 28 11.68 14.40 0.62
C ALA A 28 11.77 15.67 -0.23
N ARG A 29 11.31 16.80 0.31
CA ARG A 29 11.39 18.09 -0.38
C ARG A 29 12.82 18.50 -0.62
N GLN A 30 13.69 18.29 0.36
CA GLN A 30 15.11 18.62 0.23
C GLN A 30 15.79 17.78 -0.85
N MET A 31 15.39 16.53 -0.99
CA MET A 31 15.95 15.62 -1.99
C MET A 31 15.26 15.75 -3.36
N GLY A 32 14.18 16.49 -3.44
CA GLY A 32 13.40 16.60 -4.67
C GLY A 32 12.59 15.35 -4.99
N PHE A 33 12.25 14.55 -3.98
CA PHE A 33 11.48 13.32 -4.17
C PHE A 33 10.01 13.65 -4.40
N THR A 34 9.51 13.29 -5.57
CA THR A 34 8.08 13.40 -5.91
C THR A 34 7.35 12.15 -5.42
N PRO A 35 6.01 12.13 -5.44
CA PRO A 35 5.28 10.91 -5.04
C PRO A 35 5.71 9.64 -5.78
N GLY A 36 6.17 9.77 -7.02
CA GLY A 36 6.63 8.63 -7.80
C GLY A 36 7.82 7.90 -7.20
N TYR A 37 8.65 8.60 -6.43
CA TYR A 37 9.79 7.97 -5.76
C TYR A 37 9.36 6.95 -4.69
N PHE A 38 8.14 7.08 -4.20
CA PHE A 38 7.60 6.18 -3.18
C PHE A 38 6.72 5.08 -3.77
N SER A 39 6.71 4.96 -5.11
CA SER A 39 5.96 3.92 -5.81
C SER A 39 6.83 2.68 -6.00
N PHE A 40 6.28 1.51 -5.66
CA PHE A 40 6.95 0.24 -5.97
C PHE A 40 6.63 -0.26 -7.38
N ASN A 41 5.76 0.45 -8.10
CA ASN A 41 5.36 0.10 -9.47
C ASN A 41 6.04 0.95 -10.54
N ALA A 42 6.84 1.93 -10.16
CA ALA A 42 7.51 2.83 -11.10
C ALA A 42 8.99 2.92 -10.78
N GLU A 43 9.78 3.17 -11.79
CA GLU A 43 11.20 3.40 -11.60
C GLU A 43 11.45 4.71 -10.87
N GLY A 44 12.57 4.80 -10.19
CA GLY A 44 13.00 5.98 -9.45
C GLY A 44 13.45 5.62 -8.06
N GLY A 45 12.50 5.42 -7.15
CA GLY A 45 12.84 5.13 -5.76
C GLY A 45 12.82 3.66 -5.38
N ARG A 46 12.21 2.82 -6.19
CA ARG A 46 12.14 1.39 -5.87
C ARG A 46 13.49 0.71 -6.06
N CYS A 47 13.71 -0.38 -5.35
CA CYS A 47 14.89 -1.22 -5.55
C CYS A 47 14.89 -1.74 -6.98
N GLU A 48 15.99 -1.55 -7.69
CA GLU A 48 16.09 -1.97 -9.08
C GLU A 48 16.25 -3.47 -9.24
N GLU A 49 16.82 -4.13 -8.24
CA GLU A 49 17.03 -5.57 -8.27
C GLU A 49 15.72 -6.34 -8.23
N CYS A 50 14.86 -6.06 -7.25
CA CYS A 50 13.58 -6.74 -7.10
C CYS A 50 12.43 -5.96 -7.71
N LYS A 51 12.68 -4.77 -8.24
CA LYS A 51 11.69 -3.89 -8.85
C LYS A 51 10.52 -3.60 -7.91
N GLY A 52 10.84 -3.37 -6.66
CA GLY A 52 9.86 -2.97 -5.66
C GLY A 52 9.10 -4.12 -5.00
N GLU A 53 9.37 -5.36 -5.35
CA GLU A 53 8.66 -6.49 -4.77
C GLU A 53 9.17 -6.87 -3.37
N GLY A 54 10.42 -6.55 -3.07
CA GLY A 54 11.06 -6.94 -1.81
C GLY A 54 11.51 -8.39 -1.79
N THR A 55 11.12 -9.17 -2.78
CA THR A 55 11.46 -10.58 -2.89
C THR A 55 11.89 -10.92 -4.30
N ILE A 56 12.64 -11.99 -4.42
CA ILE A 56 13.04 -12.58 -5.70
C ILE A 56 12.42 -13.96 -5.77
N THR A 57 11.77 -14.25 -6.90
CA THR A 57 11.17 -15.55 -7.13
C THR A 57 12.11 -16.41 -7.96
N ILE A 58 12.44 -17.59 -7.46
CA ILE A 58 13.26 -18.56 -8.19
C ILE A 58 12.31 -19.62 -8.72
N GLU A 59 12.21 -19.70 -10.03
CA GLU A 59 11.36 -20.69 -10.68
C GLU A 59 12.04 -22.05 -10.65
N MET A 60 11.29 -23.06 -10.21
CA MET A 60 11.77 -24.43 -10.12
C MET A 60 11.03 -25.30 -11.12
N GLN A 61 11.77 -26.10 -11.89
CA GLN A 61 11.21 -26.80 -13.04
C GLN A 61 10.17 -27.85 -12.68
N PHE A 62 10.21 -28.58 -11.69
CA PHE A 62 9.22 -29.60 -11.32
C PHE A 62 8.71 -29.44 -9.90
N MET A 63 8.92 -28.27 -9.33
CA MET A 63 8.60 -28.01 -7.94
C MET A 63 7.98 -26.61 -7.83
N ALA A 64 7.38 -26.34 -6.68
CA ALA A 64 6.87 -25.00 -6.41
C ALA A 64 8.01 -23.97 -6.43
N ASP A 65 7.69 -22.77 -6.89
CA ASP A 65 8.67 -21.68 -6.91
C ASP A 65 9.11 -21.34 -5.50
N ILE A 66 10.35 -20.90 -5.39
CA ILE A 66 10.93 -20.45 -4.12
C ILE A 66 10.95 -18.93 -4.14
N VAL A 67 10.43 -18.32 -3.07
CA VAL A 67 10.42 -16.87 -2.90
C VAL A 67 11.35 -16.53 -1.74
N ILE A 68 12.36 -15.70 -2.02
CA ILE A 68 13.35 -15.30 -1.01
C ILE A 68 13.40 -13.79 -0.93
N PRO A 69 13.78 -13.22 0.23
CA PRO A 69 13.97 -11.77 0.34
C PRO A 69 15.03 -11.27 -0.64
N CYS A 70 14.81 -10.09 -1.20
CA CYS A 70 15.81 -9.45 -2.04
C CYS A 70 17.00 -9.02 -1.19
N GLU A 71 18.19 -9.46 -1.54
CA GLU A 71 19.39 -9.12 -0.78
C GLU A 71 19.80 -7.65 -0.97
N ALA A 72 19.54 -7.09 -2.15
CA ALA A 72 19.95 -5.73 -2.46
C ALA A 72 19.24 -4.71 -1.56
N CYS A 73 17.96 -4.90 -1.28
CA CYS A 73 17.19 -3.98 -0.44
C CYS A 73 16.83 -4.60 0.91
N HIS A 74 17.31 -5.80 1.20
CA HIS A 74 16.98 -6.52 2.45
C HIS A 74 15.47 -6.66 2.65
N GLY A 75 14.75 -6.87 1.56
CA GLY A 75 13.29 -7.04 1.61
C GLY A 75 12.51 -5.75 1.73
N GLN A 76 13.14 -4.59 1.66
CA GLN A 76 12.50 -3.31 1.94
C GLN A 76 11.93 -2.58 0.73
N ARG A 77 12.05 -3.13 -0.47
CA ARG A 77 11.40 -2.67 -1.70
C ARG A 77 11.96 -1.39 -2.31
N PHE A 78 12.65 -0.56 -1.55
CA PHE A 78 13.06 0.79 -1.96
C PHE A 78 14.54 1.02 -1.74
N LYS A 79 15.07 2.02 -2.44
CA LYS A 79 16.45 2.46 -2.25
C LYS A 79 16.61 3.07 -0.86
N SER A 80 17.83 3.04 -0.36
CA SER A 80 18.12 3.49 1.02
C SER A 80 17.77 4.95 1.26
N ASP A 81 17.96 5.82 0.29
CA ASP A 81 17.65 7.24 0.45
C ASP A 81 16.14 7.50 0.55
N VAL A 82 15.33 6.70 -0.14
CA VAL A 82 13.87 6.77 0.00
C VAL A 82 13.46 6.27 1.39
N LEU A 83 14.11 5.24 1.88
CA LEU A 83 13.80 4.67 3.20
C LEU A 83 14.16 5.60 4.36
N GLU A 84 15.00 6.61 4.12
CA GLU A 84 15.31 7.60 5.14
C GLU A 84 14.19 8.61 5.37
N ILE A 85 13.26 8.72 4.43
CA ILE A 85 12.11 9.62 4.57
C ILE A 85 11.08 8.96 5.48
N THR A 86 10.67 9.67 6.52
CA THR A 86 9.72 9.13 7.49
C THR A 86 8.56 10.08 7.73
N TYR A 87 7.43 9.50 8.09
CA TYR A 87 6.27 10.19 8.63
C TYR A 87 5.99 9.56 9.99
N ASN A 88 5.98 10.36 11.04
CA ASN A 88 5.82 9.89 12.42
C ASN A 88 6.73 8.69 12.75
N GLY A 89 7.97 8.76 12.29
CA GLY A 89 8.99 7.77 12.62
C GLY A 89 8.98 6.50 11.77
N LYS A 90 8.10 6.39 10.78
CA LYS A 90 7.99 5.19 9.93
C LYS A 90 8.27 5.55 8.49
N ASN A 91 9.02 4.68 7.80
CA ASN A 91 9.28 4.85 6.37
C ASN A 91 8.19 4.17 5.54
N ILE A 92 8.30 4.31 4.21
CA ILE A 92 7.28 3.78 3.30
C ILE A 92 7.18 2.25 3.37
N ASN A 93 8.28 1.56 3.59
CA ASN A 93 8.24 0.10 3.74
C ASN A 93 7.56 -0.30 5.05
N ASP A 94 7.81 0.45 6.12
CA ASP A 94 7.13 0.19 7.39
C ASP A 94 5.62 0.28 7.23
N VAL A 95 5.16 1.28 6.48
CA VAL A 95 3.73 1.46 6.21
C VAL A 95 3.16 0.27 5.44
N LEU A 96 3.86 -0.19 4.41
CA LEU A 96 3.41 -1.34 3.64
C LEU A 96 3.34 -2.63 4.46
N ASN A 97 4.15 -2.72 5.52
CA ASN A 97 4.14 -3.87 6.40
C ASN A 97 3.13 -3.77 7.55
N MET A 98 2.44 -2.63 7.68
CA MET A 98 1.38 -2.49 8.67
C MET A 98 0.15 -3.26 8.25
N THR A 99 -0.55 -3.84 9.23
CA THR A 99 -1.92 -4.30 8.98
C THR A 99 -2.82 -3.09 8.76
N VAL A 100 -3.98 -3.32 8.16
CA VAL A 100 -4.97 -2.25 8.00
C VAL A 100 -5.32 -1.63 9.36
N ASN A 101 -5.50 -2.46 10.40
CA ASN A 101 -5.79 -1.96 11.74
C ASN A 101 -4.70 -1.05 12.28
N GLN A 102 -3.44 -1.44 12.11
CA GLN A 102 -2.32 -0.61 12.54
C GLN A 102 -2.24 0.70 11.77
N ALA A 103 -2.50 0.64 10.46
CA ALA A 103 -2.46 1.83 9.62
C ALA A 103 -3.59 2.81 9.95
N VAL A 104 -4.76 2.32 10.32
CA VAL A 104 -5.86 3.20 10.74
C VAL A 104 -5.43 4.03 11.95
N GLU A 105 -4.77 3.43 12.92
CA GLU A 105 -4.26 4.17 14.07
C GLU A 105 -3.13 5.12 13.68
N PHE A 106 -2.24 4.65 12.82
CA PHE A 106 -1.08 5.42 12.40
C PHE A 106 -1.46 6.69 11.64
N PHE A 107 -2.47 6.60 10.79
CA PHE A 107 -2.92 7.71 9.96
C PHE A 107 -4.15 8.44 10.53
N GLU A 108 -4.31 8.42 11.85
CA GLU A 108 -5.48 9.03 12.49
C GLU A 108 -5.67 10.51 12.19
N HIS A 109 -4.58 11.22 11.87
CA HIS A 109 -4.63 12.64 11.54
C HIS A 109 -4.62 12.93 10.04
N GLN A 110 -4.82 11.89 9.22
CA GLN A 110 -4.84 12.01 7.77
C GLN A 110 -6.21 11.56 7.24
N PRO A 111 -7.18 12.48 7.18
CA PRO A 111 -8.58 12.10 6.93
C PRO A 111 -8.82 11.31 5.64
N VAL A 112 -8.15 11.68 4.56
CA VAL A 112 -8.36 11.01 3.27
C VAL A 112 -7.85 9.57 3.32
N ILE A 113 -6.66 9.39 3.86
CA ILE A 113 -6.07 8.04 3.99
C ILE A 113 -6.92 7.22 4.95
N LEU A 114 -7.27 7.80 6.10
CA LEU A 114 -8.05 7.12 7.12
C LEU A 114 -9.38 6.60 6.59
N ARG A 115 -10.08 7.42 5.81
CA ARG A 115 -11.38 7.06 5.24
C ARG A 115 -11.25 5.82 4.35
N LYS A 116 -10.22 5.78 3.51
CA LYS A 116 -10.00 4.65 2.62
C LYS A 116 -9.65 3.38 3.38
N LEU A 117 -8.82 3.50 4.41
CA LEU A 117 -8.43 2.36 5.23
C LEU A 117 -9.60 1.80 6.04
N LYS A 118 -10.49 2.67 6.51
CA LYS A 118 -11.67 2.22 7.27
C LYS A 118 -12.60 1.37 6.43
N VAL A 119 -12.70 1.62 5.13
CA VAL A 119 -13.51 0.77 4.26
C VAL A 119 -12.97 -0.66 4.28
N LEU A 120 -11.66 -0.83 4.29
CA LEU A 120 -11.05 -2.16 4.40
C LEU A 120 -11.39 -2.82 5.74
N GLN A 121 -11.39 -2.06 6.83
CA GLN A 121 -11.80 -2.59 8.12
C GLN A 121 -13.26 -3.04 8.09
N ASP A 122 -14.12 -2.23 7.48
CA ASP A 122 -15.55 -2.49 7.44
C ASP A 122 -15.91 -3.78 6.72
N VAL A 123 -15.09 -4.18 5.74
CA VAL A 123 -15.32 -5.45 5.04
C VAL A 123 -14.57 -6.61 5.71
N GLY A 124 -14.01 -6.40 6.90
CA GLY A 124 -13.38 -7.47 7.68
C GLY A 124 -11.93 -7.75 7.34
N LEU A 125 -11.24 -6.82 6.69
CA LEU A 125 -9.85 -7.02 6.27
C LEU A 125 -8.83 -6.26 7.13
N GLY A 126 -9.20 -5.97 8.40
CA GLY A 126 -8.31 -5.24 9.29
C GLY A 126 -6.99 -5.95 9.58
N TYR A 127 -6.95 -7.26 9.42
CA TYR A 127 -5.77 -8.07 9.74
C TYR A 127 -4.76 -8.18 8.58
N ILE A 128 -5.12 -7.75 7.39
CA ILE A 128 -4.25 -7.88 6.20
C ILE A 128 -3.24 -6.75 6.16
N LYS A 129 -2.02 -7.04 5.72
CA LYS A 129 -1.01 -6.00 5.54
C LYS A 129 -1.30 -5.20 4.29
N LEU A 130 -1.02 -3.89 4.35
CA LEU A 130 -1.28 -2.99 3.22
C LEU A 130 -0.54 -3.41 1.96
N GLY A 131 0.70 -3.85 2.10
CA GLY A 131 1.54 -4.23 0.98
C GLY A 131 1.45 -5.70 0.59
N GLN A 132 0.53 -6.46 1.17
CA GLN A 132 0.42 -7.88 0.86
C GLN A 132 -0.02 -8.08 -0.59
N PRO A 133 0.76 -8.79 -1.41
CA PRO A 133 0.38 -9.00 -2.81
C PRO A 133 -0.96 -9.73 -2.94
N SER A 134 -1.77 -9.32 -3.92
CA SER A 134 -3.07 -9.94 -4.17
C SER A 134 -2.95 -11.44 -4.44
N SER A 135 -1.83 -11.86 -5.01
CA SER A 135 -1.59 -13.28 -5.30
C SER A 135 -1.52 -14.14 -4.03
N THR A 136 -1.27 -13.53 -2.87
CA THR A 136 -1.19 -14.25 -1.60
C THR A 136 -2.50 -14.22 -0.82
N LEU A 137 -3.50 -13.48 -1.31
CA LEU A 137 -4.79 -13.41 -0.66
C LEU A 137 -5.67 -14.58 -1.09
N SER A 138 -6.55 -15.02 -0.19
CA SER A 138 -7.54 -16.03 -0.53
C SER A 138 -8.57 -15.45 -1.51
N GLY A 139 -9.35 -16.33 -2.15
CA GLY A 139 -10.43 -15.88 -3.02
C GLY A 139 -11.44 -14.99 -2.31
N GLY A 140 -11.80 -15.35 -1.07
CA GLY A 140 -12.70 -14.53 -0.27
C GLY A 140 -12.12 -13.19 0.09
N GLU A 141 -10.83 -13.15 0.44
CA GLU A 141 -10.16 -11.89 0.74
C GLU A 141 -10.09 -10.98 -0.47
N ASN A 142 -9.76 -11.53 -1.65
CA ASN A 142 -9.74 -10.76 -2.89
C ASN A 142 -11.14 -10.21 -3.22
N GLN A 143 -12.18 -10.98 -2.99
CA GLN A 143 -13.54 -10.51 -3.21
C GLN A 143 -13.90 -9.37 -2.26
N ARG A 144 -13.45 -9.43 -1.02
CA ARG A 144 -13.70 -8.35 -0.06
C ARG A 144 -12.93 -7.09 -0.43
N VAL A 145 -11.72 -7.21 -0.97
CA VAL A 145 -11.00 -6.04 -1.49
C VAL A 145 -11.79 -5.38 -2.62
N LYS A 146 -12.35 -6.19 -3.52
CA LYS A 146 -13.18 -5.66 -4.60
C LYS A 146 -14.44 -5.00 -4.06
N LEU A 147 -15.06 -5.59 -3.06
CA LEU A 147 -16.21 -4.98 -2.40
C LEU A 147 -15.85 -3.65 -1.77
N ALA A 148 -14.71 -3.58 -1.08
CA ALA A 148 -14.23 -2.34 -0.50
C ALA A 148 -14.02 -1.26 -1.56
N THR A 149 -13.46 -1.64 -2.72
CA THR A 149 -13.26 -0.72 -3.83
C THR A 149 -14.59 -0.15 -4.32
N GLU A 150 -15.60 -1.00 -4.46
CA GLU A 150 -16.92 -0.55 -4.90
C GLU A 150 -17.57 0.35 -3.85
N LEU A 151 -17.46 0.00 -2.57
CA LEU A 151 -18.00 0.83 -1.50
C LEU A 151 -17.33 2.19 -1.44
N ALA A 152 -16.00 2.23 -1.64
CA ALA A 152 -15.27 3.48 -1.66
C ALA A 152 -15.70 4.38 -2.81
N LYS A 153 -15.95 3.79 -3.99
CA LYS A 153 -16.48 4.54 -5.14
C LYS A 153 -17.88 5.08 -4.85
N ARG A 154 -18.72 4.27 -4.26
CA ARG A 154 -20.09 4.69 -3.91
C ARG A 154 -20.07 5.81 -2.87
N ASP A 155 -19.21 5.70 -1.88
CA ASP A 155 -19.08 6.74 -0.87
C ASP A 155 -18.68 8.07 -1.50
N THR A 156 -17.74 8.05 -2.44
CA THR A 156 -17.35 9.26 -3.16
C THR A 156 -18.54 9.87 -3.91
N GLY A 157 -19.33 9.02 -4.59
CA GLY A 157 -20.54 9.48 -5.28
C GLY A 157 -21.69 9.82 -4.33
N ARG A 158 -21.75 9.16 -3.18
CA ARG A 158 -22.85 9.31 -2.23
C ARG A 158 -22.66 10.41 -1.20
N THR A 159 -21.51 11.04 -1.18
CA THR A 159 -21.28 12.13 -0.24
C THR A 159 -22.36 13.19 -0.34
N LEU A 160 -22.82 13.48 -1.55
CA LEU A 160 -23.89 14.44 -1.78
C LEU A 160 -25.24 13.91 -1.26
N PHE A 161 -25.48 12.62 -1.41
CA PHE A 161 -26.73 12.01 -0.95
C PHE A 161 -26.80 11.93 0.57
N ILE A 162 -25.68 11.68 1.23
CA ILE A 162 -25.63 11.61 2.67
C ILE A 162 -25.99 12.95 3.29
N LEU A 163 -25.61 14.04 2.65
CA LEU A 163 -25.97 15.38 3.11
C LEU A 163 -27.49 15.63 3.00
N ASP A 164 -28.14 15.00 2.02
CA ASP A 164 -29.58 15.14 1.82
C ASP A 164 -30.40 14.13 2.61
N GLU A 165 -29.85 12.97 2.89
CA GLU A 165 -30.52 11.89 3.61
C GLU A 165 -29.65 11.40 4.77
N PRO A 166 -29.53 12.16 5.82
CA PRO A 166 -28.80 11.70 6.99
C PRO A 166 -29.58 10.59 7.68
N THR A 167 -29.00 9.43 7.71
CA THR A 167 -29.61 8.29 8.40
C THR A 167 -28.72 7.80 9.49
#